data_2a928b3a97bd758865564bff556f0689
#
_entry.id   2a928b3a97bd758865564bff556f0689
#
_cell.length_a   1.000
_cell.length_b   1.000
_cell.length_c   1.000
_cell.angle_alpha   90.00
_cell.angle_beta   90.00
_cell.angle_gamma   90.00
#
_symmetry.space_group_name_H-M   'P 1'
#
loop_
_entity.id
_entity.type
_entity.pdbx_description
1 polymer ?
#
loop_
_entity_poly.entity_id
_entity_poly.type
_entity_poly.pdbx_seq_one_letter_code
_entity_poly.pdbx_strand_id
1 'polypeptide(L)'
;DCMNAWNRKKAVKIRNPFSTRPWQHVLEPLSGYLHLASLIHQSKDLNGEPFNFGPNQNDKLNVESLIKKLSKTFNLENPYKIIESNNFPESELLQLDISKAKKLINWQPVNRTNEMIEAVSDWYYTYFNQEVDLEELTLNQIEIYESRASKRKLPWAN
;
A
#
# COMPACT_ATOMS: atom_id res chain seq x y z
N ASP A 1 -0.72 3.97 12.81
CA ASP A 1 -0.52 5.11 13.73
C ASP A 1 -1.25 6.36 13.25
N CYS A 2 -1.11 6.81 11.98
CA CYS A 2 -1.73 8.04 11.48
C CYS A 2 -3.26 8.05 11.65
N MET A 3 -3.94 7.04 11.13
CA MET A 3 -5.40 6.93 11.17
C MET A 3 -5.95 7.00 12.59
N ASN A 4 -5.35 6.28 13.53
CA ASN A 4 -5.74 6.32 14.95
C ASN A 4 -5.51 7.69 15.61
N ALA A 5 -4.44 8.39 15.24
CA ALA A 5 -4.18 9.74 15.75
C ALA A 5 -5.21 10.73 15.18
N TRP A 6 -5.49 10.66 13.90
CA TRP A 6 -6.45 11.55 13.23
C TRP A 6 -7.89 11.33 13.67
N ASN A 7 -8.31 10.10 13.92
CA ASN A 7 -9.61 9.83 14.53
C ASN A 7 -9.76 10.53 15.89
N ARG A 8 -8.67 10.65 16.65
CA ARG A 8 -8.62 11.37 17.93
C ARG A 8 -8.34 12.87 17.77
N LYS A 9 -8.41 13.41 16.55
CA LYS A 9 -8.09 14.81 16.22
C LYS A 9 -6.69 15.25 16.67
N LYS A 10 -5.72 14.32 16.64
CA LYS A 10 -4.32 14.57 17.04
C LYS A 10 -3.40 14.57 15.83
N ALA A 11 -2.44 15.51 15.83
CA ALA A 11 -1.35 15.52 14.85
C ALA A 11 -0.40 14.32 15.06
N VAL A 12 0.02 13.71 13.96
CA VAL A 12 1.02 12.64 13.98
C VAL A 12 2.42 13.23 14.12
N LYS A 13 3.27 12.60 14.93
CA LYS A 13 4.68 12.96 15.03
C LYS A 13 5.45 12.25 13.93
N ILE A 14 6.14 13.00 13.08
CA ILE A 14 7.01 12.46 12.03
C ILE A 14 8.45 12.94 12.23
N ARG A 15 9.42 12.04 12.00
CA ARG A 15 10.85 12.34 12.14
C ARG A 15 11.47 12.70 10.81
N ASN A 16 11.24 11.90 9.78
CA ASN A 16 11.86 12.04 8.47
C ASN A 16 10.80 12.27 7.37
N PRO A 17 10.32 13.51 7.19
CA PRO A 17 9.23 13.82 6.25
C PRO A 17 9.60 13.55 4.79
N PHE A 18 10.88 13.66 4.44
CA PHE A 18 11.36 13.50 3.07
C PHE A 18 11.74 12.08 2.69
N SER A 19 11.80 11.17 3.66
CA SER A 19 12.11 9.76 3.40
C SER A 19 11.04 9.12 2.51
N THR A 20 11.51 8.38 1.51
CA THR A 20 10.66 7.59 0.61
C THR A 20 10.56 6.15 1.11
N ARG A 21 9.36 5.58 1.05
CA ARG A 21 9.08 4.18 1.41
C ARG A 21 8.24 3.51 0.31
N PRO A 22 8.27 2.19 0.21
CA PRO A 22 7.51 1.45 -0.81
C PRO A 22 6.04 1.31 -0.39
N TRP A 23 5.32 2.43 -0.42
CA TRP A 23 3.90 2.49 -0.04
C TRP A 23 3.05 1.67 -1.00
N GLN A 24 2.26 0.76 -0.44
CA GLN A 24 1.33 -0.06 -1.21
C GLN A 24 0.10 -0.47 -0.39
N HIS A 25 -0.98 -0.80 -1.07
CA HIS A 25 -2.15 -1.40 -0.43
C HIS A 25 -1.85 -2.85 -0.03
N VAL A 26 -2.50 -3.34 1.03
CA VAL A 26 -2.29 -4.72 1.51
C VAL A 26 -2.63 -5.78 0.47
N LEU A 27 -3.56 -5.52 -0.43
CA LEU A 27 -3.93 -6.44 -1.51
C LEU A 27 -2.79 -6.66 -2.52
N GLU A 28 -1.83 -5.73 -2.64
CA GLU A 28 -0.68 -5.92 -3.55
C GLU A 28 0.20 -7.11 -3.15
N PRO A 29 0.80 -7.15 -1.95
CA PRO A 29 1.59 -8.30 -1.57
C PRO A 29 0.74 -9.57 -1.44
N LEU A 30 -0.52 -9.48 -1.03
CA LEU A 30 -1.41 -10.65 -0.93
C LEU A 30 -1.66 -11.28 -2.31
N SER A 31 -1.93 -10.49 -3.35
CA SER A 31 -2.05 -10.99 -4.72
C SER A 31 -0.77 -11.67 -5.18
N GLY A 32 0.39 -11.08 -4.85
CA GLY A 32 1.70 -11.66 -5.14
C GLY A 32 1.93 -13.00 -4.47
N TYR A 33 1.58 -13.12 -3.19
CA TYR A 33 1.70 -14.39 -2.44
C TYR A 33 0.80 -15.48 -2.99
N LEU A 34 -0.47 -15.16 -3.28
CA LEU A 34 -1.42 -16.12 -3.83
C LEU A 34 -1.01 -16.56 -5.23
N HIS A 35 -0.60 -15.62 -6.08
CA HIS A 35 -0.10 -15.93 -7.42
C HIS A 35 1.15 -16.81 -7.39
N LEU A 36 2.15 -16.45 -6.56
CA LEU A 36 3.35 -17.27 -6.38
C LEU A 36 3.01 -18.67 -5.87
N ALA A 37 2.11 -18.79 -4.89
CA ALA A 37 1.69 -20.08 -4.35
C ALA A 37 1.05 -20.98 -5.44
N SER A 38 0.22 -20.42 -6.31
CA SER A 38 -0.38 -21.15 -7.43
C SER A 38 0.67 -21.66 -8.42
N LEU A 39 1.72 -20.87 -8.69
CA LEU A 39 2.79 -21.24 -9.61
C LEU A 39 3.74 -22.31 -9.02
N ILE A 40 4.06 -22.21 -7.73
CA ILE A 40 4.88 -23.24 -7.04
C ILE A 40 4.17 -24.59 -7.05
N HIS A 41 2.84 -24.61 -6.95
CA HIS A 41 2.05 -25.84 -7.08
C HIS A 41 2.21 -26.49 -8.48
N GLN A 42 2.39 -25.69 -9.52
CA GLN A 42 2.52 -26.15 -10.91
C GLN A 42 3.97 -26.50 -11.30
N SER A 43 4.96 -25.82 -10.71
CA SER A 43 6.38 -26.00 -11.00
C SER A 43 7.24 -25.87 -9.76
N LYS A 44 8.20 -26.79 -9.62
CA LYS A 44 9.17 -26.76 -8.50
C LYS A 44 10.31 -25.75 -8.68
N ASP A 45 10.45 -25.15 -9.87
CA ASP A 45 11.58 -24.28 -10.20
C ASP A 45 11.60 -22.99 -9.38
N LEU A 46 10.43 -22.57 -8.85
CA LEU A 46 10.29 -21.38 -8.01
C LEU A 46 10.42 -21.68 -6.51
N ASN A 47 10.56 -22.94 -6.13
CA ASN A 47 10.61 -23.35 -4.72
C ASN A 47 11.90 -22.84 -4.06
N GLY A 48 11.75 -22.11 -2.96
CA GLY A 48 12.86 -21.50 -2.24
C GLY A 48 13.38 -20.19 -2.84
N GLU A 49 12.84 -19.74 -3.97
CA GLU A 49 13.24 -18.48 -4.59
C GLU A 49 12.63 -17.27 -3.86
N PRO A 50 13.42 -16.26 -3.45
CA PRO A 50 12.91 -15.06 -2.81
C PRO A 50 12.32 -14.09 -3.84
N PHE A 51 11.17 -13.48 -3.52
CA PHE A 51 10.53 -12.45 -4.32
C PHE A 51 10.19 -11.21 -3.50
N ASN A 52 10.33 -10.04 -4.11
CA ASN A 52 9.81 -8.79 -3.57
C ASN A 52 8.50 -8.44 -4.27
N PHE A 53 7.50 -8.05 -3.49
CA PHE A 53 6.24 -7.48 -3.95
C PHE A 53 6.12 -6.05 -3.45
N GLY A 54 6.12 -5.09 -4.35
CA GLY A 54 6.15 -3.68 -4.02
C GLY A 54 5.52 -2.79 -5.11
N PRO A 55 5.42 -1.48 -4.88
CA PRO A 55 4.89 -0.55 -5.85
C PRO A 55 5.81 -0.42 -7.06
N ASN A 56 5.29 0.15 -8.15
CA ASN A 56 6.13 0.49 -9.29
C ASN A 56 7.20 1.52 -8.89
N GLN A 57 8.39 1.43 -9.46
CA GLN A 57 9.50 2.32 -9.14
C GLN A 57 9.22 3.80 -9.41
N ASN A 58 8.28 4.11 -10.30
CA ASN A 58 7.88 5.48 -10.62
C ASN A 58 6.85 6.05 -9.62
N ASP A 59 6.23 5.20 -8.80
CA ASP A 59 5.23 5.59 -7.78
C ASP A 59 5.91 5.97 -6.45
N LYS A 60 6.86 6.93 -6.53
CA LYS A 60 7.61 7.40 -5.36
C LYS A 60 6.82 8.45 -4.59
N LEU A 61 6.63 8.21 -3.31
CA LEU A 61 5.98 9.15 -2.43
C LEU A 61 6.74 9.23 -1.10
N ASN A 62 7.14 10.43 -0.69
CA ASN A 62 7.74 10.62 0.62
C ASN A 62 6.66 10.63 1.73
N VAL A 63 7.12 10.48 2.97
CA VAL A 63 6.25 10.41 4.16
C VAL A 63 5.31 11.62 4.25
N GLU A 64 5.83 12.83 4.07
CA GLU A 64 5.04 14.06 4.16
C GLU A 64 3.92 14.11 3.12
N SER A 65 4.25 13.79 1.87
CA SER A 65 3.29 13.77 0.76
C SER A 65 2.21 12.73 0.95
N LEU A 66 2.57 11.54 1.46
CA LEU A 66 1.59 10.51 1.80
C LEU A 66 0.63 11.00 2.90
N ILE A 67 1.17 11.55 3.99
CA ILE A 67 0.39 12.05 5.12
C ILE A 67 -0.57 13.17 4.67
N LYS A 68 -0.08 14.13 3.88
CA LYS A 68 -0.91 15.21 3.33
C LYS A 68 -2.05 14.69 2.45
N LYS A 69 -1.84 13.63 1.69
CA LYS A 69 -2.88 13.02 0.86
C LYS A 69 -3.91 12.25 1.69
N LEU A 70 -3.46 11.38 2.59
CA LEU A 70 -4.34 10.57 3.44
C LEU A 70 -5.17 11.42 4.41
N SER A 71 -4.58 12.48 4.97
CA SER A 71 -5.26 13.33 5.96
C SER A 71 -6.41 14.16 5.41
N LYS A 72 -6.51 14.33 4.09
CA LYS A 72 -7.61 15.09 3.46
C LYS A 72 -8.99 14.55 3.84
N THR A 73 -9.14 13.23 3.90
CA THR A 73 -10.39 12.57 4.28
C THR A 73 -10.81 12.89 5.71
N PHE A 74 -9.87 13.21 6.59
CA PHE A 74 -10.11 13.51 8.00
C PHE A 74 -10.30 15.00 8.31
N ASN A 75 -10.22 15.88 7.30
CA ASN A 75 -10.40 17.33 7.42
C ASN A 75 -9.59 17.96 8.57
N LEU A 76 -8.31 17.65 8.67
CA LEU A 76 -7.40 18.16 9.69
C LEU A 76 -6.55 19.30 9.16
N GLU A 77 -6.56 20.45 9.85
CA GLU A 77 -5.69 21.57 9.51
C GLU A 77 -4.20 21.24 9.66
N ASN A 78 -3.86 20.58 10.76
CA ASN A 78 -2.49 20.22 11.11
C ASN A 78 -2.37 18.71 11.32
N PRO A 79 -2.28 17.90 10.23
CA PRO A 79 -2.31 16.45 10.33
C PRO A 79 -1.04 15.84 10.94
N TYR A 80 0.06 16.57 10.94
CA TYR A 80 1.34 16.12 11.49
C TYR A 80 2.15 17.26 12.08
N LYS A 81 3.15 16.89 12.88
CA LYS A 81 4.24 17.77 13.32
C LYS A 81 5.57 17.07 13.18
N ILE A 82 6.57 17.81 12.73
CA ILE A 82 7.94 17.31 12.63
C ILE A 82 8.57 17.37 14.02
N ILE A 83 9.24 16.27 14.40
CA ILE A 83 10.02 16.19 15.62
C ILE A 83 11.47 15.89 15.25
N GLU A 84 12.41 16.49 15.99
CA GLU A 84 13.82 16.17 15.80
C GLU A 84 14.11 14.72 16.20
N SER A 85 14.91 14.04 15.37
CA SER A 85 15.39 12.68 15.64
C SER A 85 16.90 12.71 15.82
N ASN A 86 17.35 12.59 17.05
CA ASN A 86 18.77 12.77 17.38
C ASN A 86 19.63 11.50 17.30
N ASN A 87 19.07 10.30 17.01
CA ASN A 87 19.80 9.09 17.37
C ASN A 87 19.96 7.98 16.33
N PHE A 88 19.30 8.01 15.17
CA PHE A 88 19.47 6.92 14.19
C PHE A 88 19.44 7.45 12.76
N PRO A 89 20.48 7.18 11.95
CA PRO A 89 20.43 7.43 10.52
C PRO A 89 19.40 6.49 9.88
N GLU A 90 18.29 7.04 9.43
CA GLU A 90 17.35 6.31 8.58
C GLU A 90 17.72 6.52 7.10
N SER A 91 17.61 5.46 6.30
CA SER A 91 17.77 5.58 4.86
C SER A 91 16.72 6.54 4.29
N GLU A 92 17.18 7.53 3.54
CA GLU A 92 16.29 8.49 2.86
C GLU A 92 15.44 7.80 1.78
N LEU A 93 16.01 6.80 1.13
CA LEU A 93 15.37 6.04 0.07
C LEU A 93 15.34 4.56 0.41
N LEU A 94 14.15 4.02 0.61
CA LEU A 94 13.89 2.59 0.66
C LEU A 94 12.94 2.22 -0.47
N GLN A 95 13.39 1.36 -1.37
CA GLN A 95 12.60 0.83 -2.48
C GLN A 95 12.73 -0.69 -2.55
N LEU A 96 11.71 -1.33 -3.11
CA LEU A 96 11.74 -2.76 -3.44
C LEU A 96 11.98 -2.91 -4.94
N ASP A 97 12.97 -3.70 -5.31
CA ASP A 97 13.13 -4.14 -6.69
C ASP A 97 12.20 -5.33 -6.95
N ILE A 98 11.20 -5.11 -7.79
CA ILE A 98 10.21 -6.10 -8.21
C ILE A 98 10.49 -6.70 -9.58
N SER A 99 11.65 -6.44 -10.16
CA SER A 99 12.03 -6.89 -11.51
C SER A 99 11.99 -8.41 -11.64
N LYS A 100 12.39 -9.13 -10.59
CA LYS A 100 12.32 -10.60 -10.55
C LYS A 100 10.89 -11.11 -10.60
N ALA A 101 9.98 -10.51 -9.80
CA ALA A 101 8.57 -10.87 -9.81
C ALA A 101 7.93 -10.61 -11.19
N LYS A 102 8.22 -9.45 -11.80
CA LYS A 102 7.76 -9.15 -13.16
C LYS A 102 8.26 -10.14 -14.19
N LYS A 103 9.55 -10.48 -14.14
CA LYS A 103 10.20 -11.31 -15.17
C LYS A 103 9.84 -12.80 -15.06
N LEU A 104 9.84 -13.36 -13.84
CA LEU A 104 9.72 -14.81 -13.65
C LEU A 104 8.28 -15.27 -13.43
N ILE A 105 7.45 -14.44 -12.79
CA ILE A 105 6.08 -14.81 -12.50
C ILE A 105 5.04 -13.84 -13.07
N ASN A 106 5.45 -12.88 -13.92
CA ASN A 106 4.59 -11.87 -14.53
C ASN A 106 3.72 -11.09 -13.53
N TRP A 107 4.15 -11.00 -12.26
CA TRP A 107 3.43 -10.23 -11.26
C TRP A 107 3.85 -8.75 -11.33
N GLN A 108 2.85 -7.88 -11.20
CA GLN A 108 3.05 -6.44 -11.04
C GLN A 108 1.91 -5.85 -10.20
N PRO A 109 2.14 -4.70 -9.52
CA PRO A 109 1.12 -4.08 -8.70
C PRO A 109 -0.06 -3.59 -9.53
N VAL A 110 -1.25 -3.68 -8.94
CA VAL A 110 -2.51 -3.26 -9.56
C VAL A 110 -2.78 -1.79 -9.29
N ASN A 111 -2.79 -1.37 -8.02
CA ASN A 111 -3.17 -0.01 -7.68
C ASN A 111 -2.03 0.98 -7.97
N ARG A 112 -2.41 2.13 -8.49
CA ARG A 112 -1.56 3.33 -8.50
C ARG A 112 -1.62 4.01 -7.13
N THR A 113 -0.70 4.92 -6.87
CA THR A 113 -0.61 5.65 -5.59
C THR A 113 -1.94 6.28 -5.17
N ASN A 114 -2.67 6.93 -6.06
CA ASN A 114 -3.94 7.57 -5.68
C ASN A 114 -5.03 6.55 -5.36
N GLU A 115 -5.10 5.44 -6.12
CA GLU A 115 -6.06 4.35 -5.87
C GLU A 115 -5.80 3.67 -4.52
N MET A 116 -4.54 3.50 -4.15
CA MET A 116 -4.14 3.01 -2.82
C MET A 116 -4.56 3.99 -1.72
N ILE A 117 -4.33 5.29 -1.91
CA ILE A 117 -4.67 6.34 -0.94
C ILE A 117 -6.19 6.39 -0.72
N GLU A 118 -6.98 6.36 -1.80
CA GLU A 118 -8.44 6.29 -1.73
C GLU A 118 -8.88 5.08 -0.91
N ALA A 119 -8.50 3.87 -1.33
CA ALA A 119 -8.93 2.64 -0.68
C ALA A 119 -8.60 2.64 0.83
N VAL A 120 -7.38 3.02 1.20
CA VAL A 120 -6.96 3.09 2.62
C VAL A 120 -7.73 4.16 3.38
N SER A 121 -7.93 5.33 2.78
CA SER A 121 -8.64 6.44 3.43
C SER A 121 -10.10 6.10 3.68
N ASP A 122 -10.79 5.56 2.68
CA ASP A 122 -12.20 5.19 2.74
C ASP A 122 -12.43 4.09 3.78
N TRP A 123 -11.58 3.06 3.79
CA TRP A 123 -11.71 1.98 4.75
C TRP A 123 -11.60 2.49 6.19
N TYR A 124 -10.57 3.29 6.50
CA TYR A 124 -10.37 3.80 7.87
C TYR A 124 -11.40 4.85 8.25
N TYR A 125 -11.84 5.70 7.32
CA TYR A 125 -12.88 6.68 7.58
C TYR A 125 -14.19 5.97 7.97
N THR A 126 -14.59 4.99 7.18
CA THR A 126 -15.79 4.18 7.44
C THR A 126 -15.67 3.39 8.75
N TYR A 127 -14.52 2.77 9.00
CA TYR A 127 -14.25 2.06 10.25
C TYR A 127 -14.46 2.92 11.49
N PHE A 128 -14.02 4.18 11.45
CA PHE A 128 -14.14 5.06 12.61
C PHE A 128 -15.53 5.68 12.75
N ASN A 129 -16.25 5.85 11.66
CA ASN A 129 -17.61 6.44 11.69
C ASN A 129 -18.71 5.38 11.82
N GLN A 130 -18.40 4.10 11.68
CA GLN A 130 -19.35 2.98 11.80
C GLN A 130 -20.59 3.12 10.91
N GLU A 131 -20.41 3.67 9.70
CA GLU A 131 -21.51 4.00 8.78
C GLU A 131 -22.00 2.80 7.95
N VAL A 132 -21.16 1.76 7.79
CA VAL A 132 -21.46 0.56 6.99
C VAL A 132 -20.82 -0.68 7.58
N ASP A 133 -21.22 -1.84 7.06
CA ASP A 133 -20.58 -3.12 7.33
C ASP A 133 -19.16 -3.14 6.75
N LEU A 134 -18.17 -3.33 7.61
CA LEU A 134 -16.76 -3.39 7.21
C LEU A 134 -16.43 -4.62 6.36
N GLU A 135 -17.17 -5.71 6.54
CA GLU A 135 -17.02 -6.91 5.70
C GLU A 135 -17.45 -6.58 4.27
N GLU A 136 -18.63 -5.98 4.09
CA GLU A 136 -19.13 -5.54 2.79
C GLU A 136 -18.17 -4.55 2.12
N LEU A 137 -17.69 -3.55 2.85
CA LEU A 137 -16.70 -2.60 2.34
C LEU A 137 -15.42 -3.29 1.89
N THR A 138 -14.92 -4.24 2.68
CA THR A 138 -13.69 -4.96 2.37
C THR A 138 -13.86 -5.84 1.14
N LEU A 139 -14.98 -6.55 1.03
CA LEU A 139 -15.31 -7.37 -0.15
C LEU A 139 -15.42 -6.49 -1.40
N ASN A 140 -16.10 -5.35 -1.32
CA ASN A 140 -16.16 -4.40 -2.43
C ASN A 140 -14.78 -3.89 -2.86
N GLN A 141 -13.88 -3.61 -1.91
CA GLN A 141 -12.50 -3.22 -2.25
C GLN A 141 -11.73 -4.35 -2.95
N ILE A 142 -11.95 -5.60 -2.58
CA ILE A 142 -11.37 -6.77 -3.26
C ILE A 142 -11.91 -6.86 -4.69
N GLU A 143 -13.23 -6.75 -4.90
CA GLU A 143 -13.85 -6.79 -6.22
C GLU A 143 -13.34 -5.66 -7.14
N ILE A 144 -13.22 -4.44 -6.61
CA ILE A 144 -12.63 -3.31 -7.34
C ILE A 144 -11.18 -3.61 -7.73
N TYR A 145 -10.40 -4.18 -6.82
CA TYR A 145 -9.00 -4.56 -7.06
C TYR A 145 -8.90 -5.61 -8.18
N GLU A 146 -9.70 -6.67 -8.12
CA GLU A 146 -9.75 -7.73 -9.13
C GLU A 146 -10.22 -7.18 -10.49
N SER A 147 -11.24 -6.33 -10.51
CA SER A 147 -11.70 -5.67 -11.73
C SER A 147 -10.61 -4.81 -12.37
N ARG A 148 -9.82 -4.09 -11.57
CA ARG A 148 -8.67 -3.33 -12.07
C ARG A 148 -7.58 -4.24 -12.63
N ALA A 149 -7.29 -5.34 -11.94
CA ALA A 149 -6.32 -6.32 -12.40
C ALA A 149 -6.72 -6.95 -13.74
N SER A 150 -7.99 -7.35 -13.88
CA SER A 150 -8.53 -7.90 -15.13
C SER A 150 -8.49 -6.87 -16.28
N LYS A 151 -8.92 -5.62 -16.06
CA LYS A 151 -8.83 -4.55 -17.04
C LYS A 151 -7.39 -4.27 -17.50
N ARG A 152 -6.42 -4.48 -16.61
CA ARG A 152 -4.97 -4.37 -16.91
C ARG A 152 -4.39 -5.66 -17.47
N LYS A 153 -5.22 -6.69 -17.66
CA LYS A 153 -4.85 -8.00 -18.23
C LYS A 153 -3.71 -8.66 -17.44
N LEU A 154 -3.78 -8.60 -16.12
CA LEU A 154 -2.78 -9.26 -15.28
C LEU A 154 -3.01 -10.77 -15.30
N PRO A 155 -1.94 -11.62 -15.39
CA PRO A 155 -2.06 -13.06 -15.62
C PRO A 155 -2.89 -13.80 -14.57
N TRP A 156 -2.84 -13.36 -13.33
CA TRP A 156 -3.56 -14.01 -12.23
C TRP A 156 -5.05 -13.60 -12.13
N ALA A 157 -5.49 -12.62 -12.92
CA ALA A 157 -6.85 -12.07 -12.91
C ALA A 157 -7.71 -12.51 -14.12
N ASN A 158 -7.22 -13.47 -14.91
CA ASN A 158 -7.90 -13.99 -16.10
C ASN A 158 -8.34 -15.45 -15.90
#